data_9d73ce537f36f2ad3f77846e15a49569
#
_entry.id   9d73ce537f36f2ad3f77846e15a49569
#
_cell.length_a   1.000
_cell.length_b   1.000
_cell.length_c   1.000
_cell.angle_alpha   90.00
_cell.angle_beta   90.00
_cell.angle_gamma   90.00
#
_symmetry.space_group_name_H-M   'P 1'
#
loop_
_entity.id
_entity.type
_entity.pdbx_description
1 polymer ?
#
loop_
_entity_poly.entity_id
_entity_poly.type
_entity_poly.pdbx_seq_one_letter_code
_entity_poly.pdbx_strand_id
1 'polypeptide(L)'
;MSTQPPLSAQKIFMIYLRLGCLSFGGPVAHFGYFKEEFVSCRKWLSAAHYTELLALCQFVPGPSSSQLGFAIALQRGGLWGACAAWLGFTLPSALIMIACAYGLSVGGDGALPLIHGLLIAAVAVVAKAVLDLGKKLCPDWPRIALAGVCAILSLSIPGAWIQMGVILLGVAIGNALFRNSSQDKPELHGAQQLVSKRTMYIALTSFCLLLAASLLVSPDASSAIYGMNYRAGAMVFGGGHVVLPLLYDSVVPSGLISESHFVAGYSAAQALPGPLFTLSAFLGTASQATSPHWIGGAIALLAIFLPGILLLIGLLPLWNRFRNKVWAQAGLIGANAAVVGLLLAALINPVWAHGVQRWTDVVLATGAFIALSRFKIPAWLVVLCCAACGYLIA
;
A
#
# COMPACT_ATOMS: atom_id res chain seq x y z
N MET A 1 18.62 -23.64 10.07
CA MET A 1 19.27 -23.14 8.81
C MET A 1 18.76 -23.99 7.66
N SER A 2 18.15 -23.42 6.63
CA SER A 2 17.95 -24.21 5.42
C SER A 2 19.34 -24.38 4.77
N THR A 3 19.80 -25.61 4.68
CA THR A 3 21.05 -26.02 4.03
C THR A 3 21.01 -25.88 2.50
N GLN A 4 19.99 -25.20 1.99
CA GLN A 4 19.82 -25.04 0.56
C GLN A 4 20.73 -23.92 0.02
N PRO A 5 21.41 -24.15 -1.12
CA PRO A 5 22.32 -23.17 -1.72
C PRO A 5 21.60 -21.87 -2.09
N PRO A 6 22.31 -20.73 -2.16
CA PRO A 6 21.72 -19.47 -2.60
C PRO A 6 21.18 -19.60 -4.02
N LEU A 7 20.05 -18.95 -4.27
CA LEU A 7 19.41 -18.94 -5.58
C LEU A 7 19.92 -17.76 -6.42
N SER A 8 20.02 -17.96 -7.73
CA SER A 8 20.32 -16.86 -8.64
C SER A 8 19.17 -15.85 -8.69
N ALA A 9 19.51 -14.57 -8.89
CA ALA A 9 18.53 -13.49 -9.03
C ALA A 9 17.49 -13.76 -10.12
N GLN A 10 17.92 -14.40 -11.24
CA GLN A 10 17.02 -14.77 -12.32
C GLN A 10 15.95 -15.79 -11.89
N LYS A 11 16.34 -16.83 -11.14
CA LYS A 11 15.36 -17.83 -10.63
C LYS A 11 14.37 -17.18 -9.68
N ILE A 12 14.85 -16.30 -8.79
CA ILE A 12 14.00 -15.54 -7.86
C ILE A 12 13.06 -14.65 -8.65
N PHE A 13 13.54 -13.89 -9.64
CA PHE A 13 12.72 -13.05 -10.52
C PHE A 13 11.56 -13.84 -11.14
N MET A 14 11.83 -15.00 -11.73
CA MET A 14 10.79 -15.80 -12.39
C MET A 14 9.73 -16.32 -11.41
N ILE A 15 10.12 -16.69 -10.19
CA ILE A 15 9.17 -17.11 -9.14
C ILE A 15 8.24 -15.95 -8.77
N TYR A 16 8.83 -14.77 -8.54
CA TYR A 16 8.07 -13.59 -8.15
C TYR A 16 7.28 -12.99 -9.32
N LEU A 17 7.74 -13.13 -10.55
CA LEU A 17 6.97 -12.75 -11.75
C LEU A 17 5.68 -13.57 -11.86
N ARG A 18 5.77 -14.89 -11.65
CA ARG A 18 4.57 -15.74 -11.58
C ARG A 18 3.63 -15.30 -10.47
N LEU A 19 4.14 -15.01 -9.28
CA LEU A 19 3.33 -14.51 -8.19
C LEU A 19 2.72 -13.14 -8.51
N GLY A 20 3.49 -12.24 -9.14
CA GLY A 20 3.01 -10.92 -9.59
C GLY A 20 1.85 -11.00 -10.58
N CYS A 21 1.82 -12.04 -11.43
CA CYS A 21 0.73 -12.26 -12.39
C CYS A 21 -0.51 -12.94 -11.76
N LEU A 22 -0.37 -13.66 -10.64
CA LEU A 22 -1.43 -14.51 -10.08
C LEU A 22 -1.98 -14.02 -8.73
N SER A 23 -1.27 -13.13 -8.03
CA SER A 23 -1.65 -12.71 -6.68
C SER A 23 -2.65 -11.57 -6.72
N PHE A 24 -3.93 -11.91 -6.85
CA PHE A 24 -5.04 -10.97 -6.72
C PHE A 24 -5.48 -10.80 -5.25
N GLY A 25 -6.15 -9.69 -4.93
CA GLY A 25 -6.81 -9.48 -3.65
C GLY A 25 -6.01 -8.67 -2.62
N GLY A 26 -4.95 -8.00 -3.04
CA GLY A 26 -4.21 -7.03 -2.23
C GLY A 26 -3.35 -7.65 -1.13
N PRO A 27 -2.83 -6.82 -0.18
CA PRO A 27 -1.77 -7.23 0.73
C PRO A 27 -2.09 -8.45 1.60
N VAL A 28 -3.33 -8.58 2.07
CA VAL A 28 -3.74 -9.71 2.94
C VAL A 28 -3.72 -11.02 2.17
N ALA A 29 -4.19 -11.00 0.92
CA ALA A 29 -4.13 -12.17 0.05
C ALA A 29 -2.69 -12.53 -0.30
N HIS A 30 -1.83 -11.53 -0.57
CA HIS A 30 -0.40 -11.74 -0.84
C HIS A 30 0.30 -12.47 0.30
N PHE A 31 -0.04 -12.17 1.55
CA PHE A 31 0.50 -12.93 2.69
C PHE A 31 0.12 -14.41 2.61
N GLY A 32 -1.10 -14.73 2.18
CA GLY A 32 -1.53 -16.11 1.94
C GLY A 32 -0.72 -16.79 0.84
N TYR A 33 -0.59 -16.15 -0.33
CA TYR A 33 0.18 -16.66 -1.46
C TYR A 33 1.66 -16.89 -1.09
N PHE A 34 2.29 -15.94 -0.39
CA PHE A 34 3.69 -16.09 0.03
C PHE A 34 3.87 -17.18 1.08
N LYS A 35 2.93 -17.33 2.01
CA LYS A 35 2.97 -18.43 2.98
C LYS A 35 2.89 -19.77 2.27
N GLU A 36 1.95 -19.92 1.35
CA GLU A 36 1.79 -21.17 0.59
C GLU A 36 3.04 -21.46 -0.24
N GLU A 37 3.52 -20.50 -1.03
CA GLU A 37 4.67 -20.69 -1.92
C GLU A 37 5.97 -20.96 -1.16
N PHE A 38 6.27 -20.15 -0.11
CA PHE A 38 7.60 -20.15 0.52
C PHE A 38 7.68 -20.98 1.81
N VAL A 39 6.57 -21.23 2.49
CA VAL A 39 6.53 -22.09 3.68
C VAL A 39 6.06 -23.49 3.33
N SER A 40 4.88 -23.63 2.68
CA SER A 40 4.29 -24.94 2.40
C SER A 40 4.98 -25.65 1.23
N CYS A 41 5.05 -25.00 0.06
CA CYS A 41 5.54 -25.64 -1.17
C CYS A 41 7.08 -25.66 -1.23
N ARG A 42 7.76 -24.51 -1.18
CA ARG A 42 9.22 -24.44 -1.35
C ARG A 42 10.01 -24.68 -0.07
N LYS A 43 9.37 -24.56 1.09
CA LYS A 43 10.02 -24.74 2.40
C LYS A 43 11.29 -23.88 2.58
N TRP A 44 11.24 -22.63 2.08
CA TRP A 44 12.35 -21.69 2.20
C TRP A 44 12.55 -21.21 3.64
N LEU A 45 11.45 -21.14 4.39
CA LEU A 45 11.45 -20.73 5.81
C LEU A 45 10.39 -21.50 6.60
N SER A 46 10.57 -21.55 7.92
CA SER A 46 9.57 -22.11 8.83
C SER A 46 8.37 -21.16 8.98
N ALA A 47 7.21 -21.69 9.37
CA ALA A 47 6.03 -20.88 9.65
C ALA A 47 6.27 -19.81 10.73
N ALA A 48 7.07 -20.13 11.76
CA ALA A 48 7.44 -19.20 12.83
C ALA A 48 8.27 -18.03 12.28
N HIS A 49 9.29 -18.31 11.46
CA HIS A 49 10.13 -17.28 10.88
C HIS A 49 9.37 -16.41 9.84
N TYR A 50 8.46 -17.02 9.08
CA TYR A 50 7.53 -16.27 8.21
C TYR A 50 6.68 -15.29 9.01
N THR A 51 6.09 -15.73 10.13
CA THR A 51 5.28 -14.87 11.01
C THR A 51 6.11 -13.72 11.61
N GLU A 52 7.36 -13.97 11.94
CA GLU A 52 8.27 -12.95 12.44
C GLU A 52 8.59 -11.88 11.39
N LEU A 53 8.91 -12.29 10.15
CA LEU A 53 9.13 -11.35 9.06
C LEU A 53 7.87 -10.55 8.71
N LEU A 54 6.72 -11.21 8.74
CA LEU A 54 5.44 -10.55 8.53
C LEU A 54 5.17 -9.47 9.60
N ALA A 55 5.45 -9.77 10.88
CA ALA A 55 5.31 -8.81 11.96
C ALA A 55 6.23 -7.60 11.77
N LEU A 56 7.48 -7.80 11.38
CA LEU A 56 8.42 -6.73 11.04
C LEU A 56 7.87 -5.86 9.90
N CYS A 57 7.41 -6.47 8.80
CA CYS A 57 6.90 -5.73 7.65
C CYS A 57 5.57 -5.01 7.91
N GLN A 58 4.82 -5.41 8.93
CA GLN A 58 3.64 -4.68 9.40
C GLN A 58 3.98 -3.55 10.36
N PHE A 59 5.13 -3.64 11.03
CA PHE A 59 5.64 -2.61 11.93
C PHE A 59 6.35 -1.48 11.18
N VAL A 60 7.11 -1.81 10.13
CA VAL A 60 7.86 -0.84 9.33
C VAL A 60 6.94 -0.13 8.35
N PRO A 61 6.99 1.22 8.25
CA PRO A 61 6.24 1.93 7.22
C PRO A 61 6.61 1.43 5.81
N GLY A 62 5.61 1.36 4.94
CA GLY A 62 5.80 0.97 3.55
C GLY A 62 4.86 -0.12 3.07
N PRO A 63 5.03 -0.58 1.82
CA PRO A 63 4.22 -1.62 1.19
C PRO A 63 4.52 -3.01 1.78
N SER A 64 3.87 -3.34 2.90
CA SER A 64 4.18 -4.51 3.75
C SER A 64 4.22 -5.84 3.00
N SER A 65 3.39 -6.07 1.98
CA SER A 65 3.47 -7.30 1.17
C SER A 65 4.73 -7.35 0.32
N SER A 66 5.11 -6.25 -0.31
CA SER A 66 6.34 -6.16 -1.10
C SER A 66 7.58 -6.20 -0.21
N GLN A 67 7.53 -5.57 0.97
CA GLN A 67 8.57 -5.68 1.99
C GLN A 67 8.77 -7.13 2.44
N LEU A 68 7.69 -7.88 2.68
CA LEU A 68 7.76 -9.30 3.05
C LEU A 68 8.38 -10.14 1.94
N GLY A 69 7.95 -9.95 0.69
CA GLY A 69 8.53 -10.62 -0.47
C GLY A 69 10.03 -10.31 -0.61
N PHE A 70 10.40 -9.04 -0.46
CA PHE A 70 11.79 -8.58 -0.46
C PHE A 70 12.62 -9.25 0.66
N ALA A 71 12.10 -9.28 1.91
CA ALA A 71 12.78 -9.89 3.05
C ALA A 71 12.97 -11.41 2.88
N ILE A 72 11.99 -12.12 2.34
CA ILE A 72 12.10 -13.55 2.02
C ILE A 72 13.18 -13.80 0.97
N ALA A 73 13.18 -13.02 -0.11
CA ALA A 73 14.15 -13.15 -1.18
C ALA A 73 15.57 -12.76 -0.75
N LEU A 74 15.70 -11.79 0.16
CA LEU A 74 16.97 -11.37 0.74
C LEU A 74 17.70 -12.53 1.41
N GLN A 75 16.98 -13.43 2.07
CA GLN A 75 17.53 -14.61 2.72
C GLN A 75 18.06 -15.67 1.72
N ARG A 76 17.51 -15.68 0.51
CA ARG A 76 17.78 -16.71 -0.50
C ARG A 76 18.77 -16.27 -1.59
N GLY A 77 18.85 -14.98 -1.88
CA GLY A 77 19.65 -14.45 -2.98
C GLY A 77 20.34 -13.12 -2.67
N GLY A 78 20.42 -12.74 -1.38
CA GLY A 78 21.01 -11.47 -0.98
C GLY A 78 20.25 -10.28 -1.56
N LEU A 79 20.88 -9.10 -1.58
CA LEU A 79 20.26 -7.87 -2.07
C LEU A 79 19.83 -7.96 -3.54
N TRP A 80 20.63 -8.58 -4.39
CA TRP A 80 20.28 -8.77 -5.81
C TRP A 80 19.06 -9.65 -5.99
N GLY A 81 18.94 -10.73 -5.20
CA GLY A 81 17.76 -11.57 -5.19
C GLY A 81 16.52 -10.83 -4.68
N ALA A 82 16.67 -9.98 -3.67
CA ALA A 82 15.59 -9.17 -3.14
C ALA A 82 15.09 -8.11 -4.15
N CYS A 83 16.01 -7.43 -4.84
CA CYS A 83 15.66 -6.50 -5.93
C CYS A 83 14.96 -7.23 -7.08
N ALA A 84 15.45 -8.42 -7.47
CA ALA A 84 14.84 -9.25 -8.52
C ALA A 84 13.41 -9.70 -8.11
N ALA A 85 13.19 -10.04 -6.84
CA ALA A 85 11.88 -10.38 -6.31
C ALA A 85 10.91 -9.21 -6.37
N TRP A 86 11.33 -8.03 -5.92
CA TRP A 86 10.52 -6.82 -5.98
C TRP A 86 10.15 -6.49 -7.43
N LEU A 87 11.11 -6.51 -8.33
CA LEU A 87 10.88 -6.24 -9.75
C LEU A 87 9.91 -7.27 -10.36
N GLY A 88 10.15 -8.57 -10.15
CA GLY A 88 9.28 -9.61 -10.67
C GLY A 88 7.85 -9.51 -10.18
N PHE A 89 7.64 -9.24 -8.90
CA PHE A 89 6.31 -9.12 -8.31
C PHE A 89 5.56 -7.86 -8.74
N THR A 90 6.29 -6.78 -9.04
CA THR A 90 5.71 -5.44 -9.30
C THR A 90 5.53 -5.17 -10.79
N LEU A 91 6.42 -5.68 -11.64
CA LEU A 91 6.50 -5.35 -13.07
C LEU A 91 5.19 -5.60 -13.84
N PRO A 92 4.49 -6.75 -13.70
CA PRO A 92 3.27 -7.00 -14.47
C PRO A 92 2.20 -5.93 -14.25
N SER A 93 1.88 -5.65 -12.99
CA SER A 93 0.87 -4.63 -12.65
C SER A 93 1.34 -3.21 -12.99
N ALA A 94 2.63 -2.91 -12.85
CA ALA A 94 3.17 -1.59 -13.21
C ALA A 94 3.02 -1.31 -14.70
N LEU A 95 3.33 -2.28 -15.56
CA LEU A 95 3.17 -2.15 -17.01
C LEU A 95 1.69 -1.95 -17.41
N ILE A 96 0.78 -2.72 -16.79
CA ILE A 96 -0.65 -2.57 -17.05
C ILE A 96 -1.12 -1.20 -16.57
N MET A 97 -0.69 -0.72 -15.41
CA MET A 97 -1.08 0.59 -14.89
C MET A 97 -0.57 1.74 -15.76
N ILE A 98 0.65 1.64 -16.31
CA ILE A 98 1.16 2.60 -17.31
C ILE A 98 0.28 2.56 -18.56
N ALA A 99 -0.04 1.37 -19.06
CA ALA A 99 -0.92 1.21 -20.24
C ALA A 99 -2.33 1.77 -19.98
N CYS A 100 -2.91 1.55 -18.80
CA CYS A 100 -4.18 2.14 -18.39
C CYS A 100 -4.14 3.67 -18.39
N ALA A 101 -3.04 4.28 -17.90
CA ALA A 101 -2.87 5.73 -17.90
C ALA A 101 -2.88 6.30 -19.35
N TYR A 102 -2.17 5.65 -20.28
CA TYR A 102 -2.24 6.01 -21.70
C TYR A 102 -3.63 5.79 -22.30
N GLY A 103 -4.28 4.68 -22.00
CA GLY A 103 -5.61 4.36 -22.48
C GLY A 103 -6.65 5.39 -22.07
N LEU A 104 -6.63 5.83 -20.82
CA LEU A 104 -7.53 6.86 -20.31
C LEU A 104 -7.23 8.25 -20.89
N SER A 105 -5.96 8.58 -21.15
CA SER A 105 -5.56 9.85 -21.74
C SER A 105 -5.95 9.96 -23.24
N VAL A 106 -5.91 8.85 -23.97
CA VAL A 106 -6.27 8.79 -25.41
C VAL A 106 -7.78 8.60 -25.62
N GLY A 107 -8.47 7.98 -24.66
CA GLY A 107 -9.88 7.61 -24.77
C GLY A 107 -10.84 8.81 -24.82
N GLY A 108 -10.42 10.01 -24.44
CA GLY A 108 -11.26 11.22 -24.44
C GLY A 108 -12.62 10.99 -23.78
N ASP A 109 -13.68 11.57 -24.36
CA ASP A 109 -15.06 11.44 -23.84
C ASP A 109 -15.57 9.98 -23.86
N GLY A 110 -15.05 9.14 -24.73
CA GLY A 110 -15.39 7.70 -24.77
C GLY A 110 -14.95 6.91 -23.56
N ALA A 111 -14.00 7.41 -22.75
CA ALA A 111 -13.56 6.78 -21.51
C ALA A 111 -14.43 7.16 -20.29
N LEU A 112 -15.24 8.21 -20.37
CA LEU A 112 -16.05 8.70 -19.24
C LEU A 112 -16.97 7.63 -18.63
N PRO A 113 -17.72 6.84 -19.40
CA PRO A 113 -18.57 5.78 -18.84
C PRO A 113 -17.76 4.71 -18.11
N LEU A 114 -16.60 4.33 -18.64
CA LEU A 114 -15.70 3.38 -18.01
C LEU A 114 -15.16 3.93 -16.69
N ILE A 115 -14.74 5.19 -16.68
CA ILE A 115 -14.28 5.88 -15.47
C ILE A 115 -15.40 5.89 -14.43
N HIS A 116 -16.64 6.22 -14.79
CA HIS A 116 -17.77 6.22 -13.86
C HIS A 116 -18.01 4.86 -13.22
N GLY A 117 -18.00 3.78 -14.00
CA GLY A 117 -18.08 2.41 -13.46
C GLY A 117 -16.93 2.06 -12.50
N LEU A 118 -15.71 2.52 -12.80
CA LEU A 118 -14.55 2.35 -11.92
C LEU A 118 -14.70 3.15 -10.61
N LEU A 119 -15.30 4.34 -10.64
CA LEU A 119 -15.58 5.13 -9.45
C LEU A 119 -16.58 4.42 -8.52
N ILE A 120 -17.66 3.85 -9.08
CA ILE A 120 -18.62 3.06 -8.30
C ILE A 120 -17.95 1.84 -7.66
N ALA A 121 -17.11 1.15 -8.43
CA ALA A 121 -16.35 0.01 -7.90
C ALA A 121 -15.44 0.42 -6.73
N ALA A 122 -14.78 1.58 -6.83
CA ALA A 122 -13.92 2.11 -5.76
C ALA A 122 -14.71 2.29 -4.44
N VAL A 123 -15.95 2.80 -4.50
CA VAL A 123 -16.80 2.94 -3.31
C VAL A 123 -16.97 1.59 -2.60
N ALA A 124 -17.34 0.55 -3.32
CA ALA A 124 -17.55 -0.78 -2.76
C ALA A 124 -16.24 -1.38 -2.18
N VAL A 125 -15.13 -1.24 -2.91
CA VAL A 125 -13.82 -1.78 -2.51
C VAL A 125 -13.28 -1.07 -1.29
N VAL A 126 -13.34 0.27 -1.24
CA VAL A 126 -12.86 1.05 -0.09
C VAL A 126 -13.75 0.83 1.12
N ALA A 127 -15.08 0.78 0.97
CA ALA A 127 -16.01 0.45 2.04
C ALA A 127 -15.70 -0.93 2.66
N LYS A 128 -15.42 -1.93 1.81
CA LYS A 128 -14.99 -3.25 2.27
C LYS A 128 -13.65 -3.18 3.02
N ALA A 129 -12.69 -2.43 2.52
CA ALA A 129 -11.39 -2.25 3.18
C ALA A 129 -11.53 -1.58 4.56
N VAL A 130 -12.37 -0.53 4.69
CA VAL A 130 -12.70 0.11 5.98
C VAL A 130 -13.29 -0.91 6.95
N LEU A 131 -14.26 -1.72 6.49
CA LEU A 131 -14.91 -2.72 7.33
C LEU A 131 -13.91 -3.80 7.81
N ASP A 132 -13.09 -4.33 6.90
CA ASP A 132 -12.15 -5.41 7.22
C ASP A 132 -11.00 -4.93 8.11
N LEU A 133 -10.44 -3.75 7.82
CA LEU A 133 -9.39 -3.15 8.64
C LEU A 133 -9.95 -2.68 9.99
N GLY A 134 -11.16 -2.09 10.01
CA GLY A 134 -11.83 -1.70 11.24
C GLY A 134 -12.02 -2.87 12.19
N LYS A 135 -12.55 -3.99 11.71
CA LYS A 135 -12.72 -5.21 12.52
C LYS A 135 -11.39 -5.78 13.04
N LYS A 136 -10.33 -5.69 12.24
CA LYS A 136 -9.02 -6.26 12.57
C LYS A 136 -8.19 -5.36 13.49
N LEU A 137 -8.20 -4.05 13.24
CA LEU A 137 -7.29 -3.09 13.88
C LEU A 137 -7.96 -2.29 15.00
N CYS A 138 -9.30 -2.19 14.99
CA CYS A 138 -10.12 -1.49 15.99
C CYS A 138 -11.12 -2.46 16.61
N PRO A 139 -10.70 -3.51 17.38
CA PRO A 139 -11.60 -4.50 17.95
C PRO A 139 -12.36 -3.98 19.19
N ASP A 140 -11.98 -2.85 19.74
CA ASP A 140 -12.53 -2.26 20.97
C ASP A 140 -12.92 -0.78 20.79
N TRP A 141 -13.77 -0.29 21.71
CA TRP A 141 -14.28 1.07 21.68
C TRP A 141 -13.21 2.17 21.68
N PRO A 142 -12.10 2.09 22.48
CA PRO A 142 -11.08 3.13 22.48
C PRO A 142 -10.40 3.30 21.08
N ARG A 143 -10.16 2.20 20.37
CA ARG A 143 -9.57 2.24 19.02
C ARG A 143 -10.57 2.74 17.99
N ILE A 144 -11.86 2.34 18.11
CA ILE A 144 -12.93 2.86 17.25
C ILE A 144 -13.07 4.38 17.46
N ALA A 145 -13.09 4.85 18.71
CA ALA A 145 -13.17 6.27 19.02
C ALA A 145 -11.96 7.04 18.45
N LEU A 146 -10.75 6.50 18.62
CA LEU A 146 -9.54 7.09 18.02
C LEU A 146 -9.64 7.18 16.50
N ALA A 147 -10.09 6.11 15.84
CA ALA A 147 -10.31 6.11 14.39
C ALA A 147 -11.35 7.16 13.98
N GLY A 148 -12.45 7.30 14.73
CA GLY A 148 -13.47 8.33 14.51
C GLY A 148 -12.92 9.75 14.62
N VAL A 149 -12.16 10.04 15.67
CA VAL A 149 -11.49 11.35 15.85
C VAL A 149 -10.54 11.63 14.69
N CYS A 150 -9.72 10.65 14.31
CA CYS A 150 -8.79 10.78 13.18
C CYS A 150 -9.52 11.03 11.85
N ALA A 151 -10.67 10.38 11.64
CA ALA A 151 -11.50 10.61 10.44
C ALA A 151 -12.07 12.05 10.43
N ILE A 152 -12.62 12.53 11.56
CA ILE A 152 -13.14 13.88 11.67
C ILE A 152 -12.04 14.92 11.43
N LEU A 153 -10.88 14.76 12.04
CA LEU A 153 -9.74 15.67 11.84
C LEU A 153 -9.31 15.71 10.37
N SER A 154 -9.22 14.56 9.71
CA SER A 154 -8.84 14.47 8.29
C SER A 154 -9.87 15.10 7.36
N LEU A 155 -11.17 14.99 7.66
CA LEU A 155 -12.24 15.62 6.88
C LEU A 155 -12.34 17.13 7.14
N SER A 156 -12.00 17.59 8.34
CA SER A 156 -12.12 19.00 8.72
C SER A 156 -10.96 19.86 8.25
N ILE A 157 -9.77 19.28 8.11
CA ILE A 157 -8.54 20.01 7.79
C ILE A 157 -7.85 19.28 6.62
N PRO A 158 -8.03 19.77 5.37
CA PRO A 158 -7.40 19.14 4.22
C PRO A 158 -5.88 19.35 4.21
N GLY A 159 -5.15 18.37 3.67
CA GLY A 159 -3.71 18.49 3.41
C GLY A 159 -2.88 17.30 3.87
N ALA A 160 -1.85 16.97 3.10
CA ALA A 160 -0.98 15.83 3.36
C ALA A 160 -0.25 15.88 4.72
N TRP A 161 0.05 17.09 5.23
CA TRP A 161 0.67 17.28 6.53
C TRP A 161 -0.25 16.92 7.70
N ILE A 162 -1.55 17.12 7.53
CA ILE A 162 -2.54 16.72 8.53
C ILE A 162 -2.60 15.20 8.68
N GLN A 163 -2.49 14.47 7.58
CA GLN A 163 -2.46 13.00 7.64
C GLN A 163 -1.25 12.50 8.43
N MET A 164 -0.08 13.11 8.25
CA MET A 164 1.10 12.81 9.06
C MET A 164 0.83 13.16 10.54
N GLY A 165 0.26 14.32 10.82
CA GLY A 165 -0.11 14.75 12.18
C GLY A 165 -1.08 13.77 12.84
N VAL A 166 -2.09 13.31 12.10
CA VAL A 166 -3.08 12.31 12.55
C VAL A 166 -2.43 10.97 12.89
N ILE A 167 -1.49 10.49 12.07
CA ILE A 167 -0.74 9.26 12.35
C ILE A 167 0.13 9.43 13.60
N LEU A 168 0.86 10.53 13.73
CA LEU A 168 1.68 10.83 14.91
C LEU A 168 0.83 10.97 16.18
N LEU A 169 -0.34 11.61 16.09
CA LEU A 169 -1.31 11.68 17.15
C LEU A 169 -1.78 10.27 17.56
N GLY A 170 -2.07 9.43 16.59
CA GLY A 170 -2.40 8.02 16.80
C GLY A 170 -1.30 7.28 17.57
N VAL A 171 -0.04 7.45 17.17
CA VAL A 171 1.13 6.89 17.88
C VAL A 171 1.20 7.39 19.31
N ALA A 172 1.02 8.69 19.54
CA ALA A 172 1.09 9.30 20.87
C ALA A 172 -0.04 8.78 21.79
N ILE A 173 -1.30 8.80 21.30
CA ILE A 173 -2.47 8.30 22.03
C ILE A 173 -2.34 6.78 22.25
N GLY A 174 -1.85 6.04 21.26
CA GLY A 174 -1.55 4.61 21.38
C GLY A 174 -0.60 4.33 22.54
N ASN A 175 0.48 5.11 22.63
CA ASN A 175 1.43 5.01 23.73
C ASN A 175 0.83 5.38 25.11
N ALA A 176 -0.14 6.28 25.15
CA ALA A 176 -0.81 6.65 26.39
C ALA A 176 -1.81 5.58 26.85
N LEU A 177 -2.60 5.02 25.92
CA LEU A 177 -3.77 4.20 26.27
C LEU A 177 -3.53 2.68 26.15
N PHE A 178 -2.64 2.21 25.24
CA PHE A 178 -2.56 0.79 24.88
C PHE A 178 -1.32 0.08 25.40
N ARG A 179 -0.55 0.66 26.32
CA ARG A 179 0.65 0.01 26.90
C ARG A 179 0.35 -1.32 27.58
N ASN A 180 -0.77 -1.41 28.29
CA ASN A 180 -1.15 -2.64 29.00
C ASN A 180 -1.64 -3.75 28.07
N SER A 181 -2.17 -3.40 26.90
CA SER A 181 -2.65 -4.37 25.91
C SER A 181 -1.50 -5.01 25.10
N SER A 182 -0.26 -4.57 25.32
CA SER A 182 0.92 -4.98 24.54
C SER A 182 1.76 -6.07 25.24
N GLN A 183 1.38 -6.51 26.44
CA GLN A 183 2.22 -7.38 27.28
C GLN A 183 2.12 -8.88 26.97
N ASP A 184 1.10 -9.35 26.23
CA ASP A 184 0.78 -10.79 26.08
C ASP A 184 1.22 -11.42 24.75
N LYS A 185 2.34 -11.03 24.17
CA LYS A 185 2.79 -11.68 22.93
C LYS A 185 3.94 -12.66 23.18
N PRO A 186 3.88 -13.89 22.58
CA PRO A 186 4.92 -14.89 22.74
C PRO A 186 6.29 -14.35 22.27
N GLU A 187 7.34 -14.73 23.00
CA GLU A 187 8.73 -14.45 22.61
C GLU A 187 9.02 -15.10 21.25
N LEU A 188 9.22 -14.28 20.26
CA LEU A 188 9.65 -14.71 18.93
C LEU A 188 11.18 -14.91 18.96
N HIS A 189 11.66 -16.07 18.53
CA HIS A 189 13.08 -16.41 18.52
C HIS A 189 13.82 -15.66 17.40
N GLY A 190 15.00 -15.16 17.74
CA GLY A 190 15.81 -14.19 17.02
C GLY A 190 15.92 -14.32 15.50
N ALA A 191 15.62 -13.23 14.81
CA ALA A 191 15.91 -13.07 13.40
C ALA A 191 17.43 -13.08 13.16
N GLN A 192 17.88 -13.87 12.18
CA GLN A 192 19.26 -13.94 11.76
C GLN A 192 19.74 -12.58 11.23
N GLN A 193 21.00 -12.21 11.49
CA GLN A 193 21.59 -11.00 10.91
C GLN A 193 21.76 -11.19 9.38
N LEU A 194 20.76 -10.78 8.62
CA LEU A 194 20.72 -10.88 7.15
C LEU A 194 21.48 -9.73 6.47
N VAL A 195 21.74 -8.67 7.20
CA VAL A 195 22.31 -7.42 6.67
C VAL A 195 23.46 -6.95 7.55
N SER A 196 24.55 -6.50 6.91
CA SER A 196 25.70 -5.95 7.63
C SER A 196 25.36 -4.60 8.26
N LYS A 197 26.09 -4.24 9.35
CA LYS A 197 25.93 -2.91 9.98
C LYS A 197 26.20 -1.78 8.99
N ARG A 198 27.15 -1.94 8.06
CA ARG A 198 27.45 -0.95 7.03
C ARG A 198 26.24 -0.73 6.12
N THR A 199 25.63 -1.81 5.62
CA THR A 199 24.44 -1.74 4.76
C THR A 199 23.24 -1.12 5.51
N MET A 200 23.08 -1.43 6.80
CA MET A 200 22.08 -0.81 7.68
C MET A 200 22.24 0.72 7.72
N TYR A 201 23.45 1.22 8.03
CA TYR A 201 23.69 2.66 8.09
C TYR A 201 23.51 3.34 6.73
N ILE A 202 23.99 2.73 5.64
CA ILE A 202 23.79 3.25 4.29
C ILE A 202 22.28 3.37 4.00
N ALA A 203 21.48 2.35 4.29
CA ALA A 203 20.05 2.37 4.05
C ALA A 203 19.33 3.46 4.85
N LEU A 204 19.61 3.60 6.15
CA LEU A 204 19.00 4.63 6.99
C LEU A 204 19.42 6.04 6.58
N THR A 205 20.71 6.24 6.28
CA THR A 205 21.20 7.55 5.79
C THR A 205 20.57 7.90 4.45
N SER A 206 20.51 6.94 3.51
CA SER A 206 19.84 7.14 2.22
C SER A 206 18.36 7.47 2.40
N PHE A 207 17.65 6.78 3.30
CA PHE A 207 16.26 7.10 3.63
C PHE A 207 16.11 8.55 4.09
N CYS A 208 16.94 8.99 5.04
CA CYS A 208 16.87 10.36 5.57
C CYS A 208 17.21 11.41 4.51
N LEU A 209 18.26 11.18 3.72
CA LEU A 209 18.67 12.12 2.66
C LEU A 209 17.60 12.25 1.57
N LEU A 210 17.04 11.13 1.12
CA LEU A 210 15.99 11.14 0.11
C LEU A 210 14.68 11.73 0.64
N LEU A 211 14.37 11.51 1.93
CA LEU A 211 13.23 12.16 2.57
C LEU A 211 13.44 13.67 2.64
N ALA A 212 14.61 14.13 3.08
CA ALA A 212 14.95 15.56 3.09
C ALA A 212 14.88 16.14 1.67
N ALA A 213 15.45 15.48 0.68
CA ALA A 213 15.34 15.89 -0.72
C ALA A 213 13.88 16.01 -1.17
N SER A 214 13.02 15.06 -0.78
CA SER A 214 11.59 15.08 -1.12
C SER A 214 10.83 16.26 -0.51
N LEU A 215 11.31 16.81 0.62
CA LEU A 215 10.71 17.98 1.28
C LEU A 215 11.13 19.31 0.63
N LEU A 216 12.27 19.30 -0.06
CA LEU A 216 12.83 20.49 -0.74
C LEU A 216 12.31 20.64 -2.18
N VAL A 217 11.64 19.65 -2.72
CA VAL A 217 11.10 19.68 -4.08
C VAL A 217 9.87 20.59 -4.14
N SER A 218 9.90 21.57 -5.05
CA SER A 218 8.75 22.44 -5.32
C SER A 218 7.59 21.66 -5.90
N PRO A 219 6.34 21.95 -5.50
CA PRO A 219 5.14 21.29 -6.06
C PRO A 219 5.00 21.43 -7.58
N ASP A 220 5.51 22.52 -8.15
CA ASP A 220 5.38 22.84 -9.59
C ASP A 220 6.51 22.24 -10.45
N ALA A 221 7.48 21.57 -9.84
CA ALA A 221 8.59 20.97 -10.57
C ALA A 221 8.24 19.58 -11.13
N SER A 222 8.87 19.20 -12.26
CA SER A 222 8.76 17.84 -12.81
C SER A 222 9.20 16.76 -11.81
N SER A 223 10.03 17.13 -10.83
CA SER A 223 10.46 16.30 -9.70
C SER A 223 9.41 16.18 -8.58
N ALA A 224 8.30 16.95 -8.61
CA ALA A 224 7.24 16.90 -7.59
C ALA A 224 6.66 15.49 -7.44
N ILE A 225 6.51 14.78 -8.56
CA ILE A 225 5.99 13.40 -8.57
C ILE A 225 6.88 12.46 -7.71
N TYR A 226 8.22 12.63 -7.74
CA TYR A 226 9.11 11.91 -6.85
C TYR A 226 8.83 12.23 -5.38
N GLY A 227 8.82 13.53 -5.03
CA GLY A 227 8.68 13.98 -3.65
C GLY A 227 7.36 13.51 -3.02
N MET A 228 6.25 13.63 -3.75
CA MET A 228 4.92 13.22 -3.29
C MET A 228 4.85 11.71 -3.04
N ASN A 229 5.33 10.90 -4.00
CA ASN A 229 5.31 9.44 -3.88
C ASN A 229 6.28 8.96 -2.79
N TYR A 230 7.47 9.56 -2.66
CA TYR A 230 8.43 9.17 -1.62
C TYR A 230 7.87 9.43 -0.22
N ARG A 231 7.28 10.62 0.02
CA ARG A 231 6.62 10.94 1.31
C ARG A 231 5.47 10.01 1.61
N ALA A 232 4.59 9.75 0.63
CA ALA A 232 3.50 8.81 0.79
C ALA A 232 4.03 7.42 1.17
N GLY A 233 5.03 6.90 0.45
CA GLY A 233 5.62 5.59 0.74
C GLY A 233 6.31 5.51 2.10
N ALA A 234 6.88 6.62 2.61
CA ALA A 234 7.50 6.69 3.93
C ALA A 234 6.50 6.70 5.09
N MET A 235 5.23 7.06 4.83
CA MET A 235 4.19 7.25 5.85
C MET A 235 3.12 6.16 5.85
N VAL A 236 3.14 5.22 4.92
CA VAL A 236 2.13 4.15 4.86
C VAL A 236 2.36 3.14 5.98
N PHE A 237 1.39 3.02 6.89
CA PHE A 237 1.32 1.97 7.91
C PHE A 237 0.09 1.10 7.64
N GLY A 238 0.14 -0.17 8.02
CA GLY A 238 -1.05 -1.04 8.07
C GLY A 238 -1.57 -1.62 6.76
N GLY A 239 -1.00 -1.27 5.60
CA GLY A 239 -1.38 -1.93 4.33
C GLY A 239 -1.60 -1.02 3.13
N GLY A 240 -1.89 -1.63 1.97
CA GLY A 240 -1.96 -0.95 0.67
C GLY A 240 -3.08 0.09 0.52
N HIS A 241 -4.21 -0.09 1.20
CA HIS A 241 -5.35 0.84 1.09
C HIS A 241 -5.07 2.22 1.70
N VAL A 242 -4.14 2.30 2.65
CA VAL A 242 -3.74 3.54 3.31
C VAL A 242 -3.02 4.51 2.36
N VAL A 243 -2.47 4.00 1.28
CA VAL A 243 -1.82 4.82 0.26
C VAL A 243 -2.79 5.76 -0.44
N LEU A 244 -4.09 5.40 -0.49
CA LEU A 244 -5.12 6.19 -1.16
C LEU A 244 -5.19 7.63 -0.59
N PRO A 245 -5.49 7.87 0.70
CA PRO A 245 -5.55 9.22 1.23
C PRO A 245 -4.22 9.95 1.12
N LEU A 246 -3.09 9.28 1.40
CA LEU A 246 -1.75 9.89 1.37
C LEU A 246 -1.36 10.41 -0.02
N LEU A 247 -1.68 9.67 -1.07
CA LEU A 247 -1.43 10.10 -2.45
C LEU A 247 -2.46 11.14 -2.90
N TYR A 248 -3.74 10.95 -2.55
CA TYR A 248 -4.80 11.86 -2.92
C TYR A 248 -4.50 13.30 -2.47
N ASP A 249 -4.23 13.51 -1.19
CA ASP A 249 -3.94 14.83 -0.62
C ASP A 249 -2.62 15.45 -1.11
N SER A 250 -1.75 14.65 -1.71
CA SER A 250 -0.51 15.13 -2.29
C SER A 250 -0.65 15.49 -3.76
N VAL A 251 -1.36 14.66 -4.55
CA VAL A 251 -1.33 14.72 -6.01
C VAL A 251 -2.50 15.52 -6.59
N VAL A 252 -3.71 15.39 -6.01
CA VAL A 252 -4.91 16.05 -6.56
C VAL A 252 -4.90 17.57 -6.31
N PRO A 253 -4.64 18.07 -5.08
CA PRO A 253 -4.57 19.51 -4.84
C PRO A 253 -3.44 20.23 -5.59
N SER A 254 -2.39 19.50 -6.00
CA SER A 254 -1.33 20.06 -6.84
C SER A 254 -1.71 20.27 -8.30
N GLY A 255 -2.90 19.81 -8.72
CA GLY A 255 -3.36 19.91 -10.09
C GLY A 255 -2.69 18.95 -11.09
N LEU A 256 -1.82 18.06 -10.62
CA LEU A 256 -1.12 17.09 -11.49
C LEU A 256 -2.07 16.06 -12.12
N ILE A 257 -3.14 15.71 -11.42
CA ILE A 257 -4.14 14.75 -11.87
C ILE A 257 -5.51 15.19 -11.36
N SER A 258 -6.55 15.05 -12.19
CA SER A 258 -7.92 15.26 -11.75
C SER A 258 -8.36 14.20 -10.75
N GLU A 259 -9.28 14.56 -9.88
CA GLU A 259 -9.81 13.69 -8.83
C GLU A 259 -10.46 12.41 -9.41
N SER A 260 -11.25 12.56 -10.49
CA SER A 260 -11.88 11.43 -11.17
C SER A 260 -10.85 10.44 -11.73
N HIS A 261 -9.79 10.92 -12.35
CA HIS A 261 -8.69 10.07 -12.85
C HIS A 261 -7.95 9.39 -11.71
N PHE A 262 -7.74 10.09 -10.60
CA PHE A 262 -7.09 9.50 -9.43
C PHE A 262 -7.90 8.31 -8.89
N VAL A 263 -9.21 8.50 -8.64
CA VAL A 263 -10.07 7.45 -8.09
C VAL A 263 -10.26 6.30 -9.09
N ALA A 264 -10.37 6.61 -10.39
CA ALA A 264 -10.42 5.59 -11.45
C ALA A 264 -9.13 4.76 -11.49
N GLY A 265 -7.96 5.39 -11.42
CA GLY A 265 -6.67 4.71 -11.35
C GLY A 265 -6.56 3.81 -10.10
N TYR A 266 -7.03 4.28 -8.95
CA TYR A 266 -7.09 3.48 -7.74
C TYR A 266 -7.98 2.25 -7.90
N SER A 267 -9.17 2.42 -8.48
CA SER A 267 -10.08 1.31 -8.75
C SER A 267 -9.46 0.30 -9.73
N ALA A 268 -8.83 0.77 -10.81
CA ALA A 268 -8.12 -0.08 -11.76
C ALA A 268 -7.00 -0.89 -11.06
N ALA A 269 -6.24 -0.26 -10.16
CA ALA A 269 -5.21 -0.95 -9.39
C ALA A 269 -5.76 -2.08 -8.51
N GLN A 270 -7.00 -1.98 -8.04
CA GLN A 270 -7.69 -3.05 -7.29
C GLN A 270 -8.07 -4.26 -8.14
N ALA A 271 -8.23 -4.06 -9.44
CA ALA A 271 -8.55 -5.13 -10.38
C ALA A 271 -7.32 -5.96 -10.79
N LEU A 272 -6.11 -5.44 -10.55
CA LEU A 272 -4.88 -6.05 -11.02
C LEU A 272 -4.27 -7.00 -9.96
N PRO A 273 -3.56 -8.05 -10.41
CA PRO A 273 -2.72 -8.83 -9.51
C PRO A 273 -1.46 -8.02 -9.15
N GLY A 274 -0.86 -8.31 -7.99
CA GLY A 274 0.35 -7.64 -7.56
C GLY A 274 0.11 -6.44 -6.63
N PRO A 275 1.16 -5.63 -6.34
CA PRO A 275 1.07 -4.60 -5.32
C PRO A 275 0.16 -3.44 -5.71
N LEU A 276 -0.76 -3.05 -4.82
CA LEU A 276 -1.63 -1.87 -5.01
C LEU A 276 -0.85 -0.56 -5.23
N PHE A 277 0.37 -0.50 -4.73
CA PHE A 277 1.28 0.65 -4.88
C PHE A 277 1.68 0.93 -6.34
N THR A 278 1.39 0.03 -7.27
CA THR A 278 1.55 0.28 -8.71
C THR A 278 0.59 1.36 -9.24
N LEU A 279 -0.40 1.78 -8.44
CA LEU A 279 -1.11 3.03 -8.63
C LEU A 279 -0.16 4.21 -8.92
N SER A 280 0.99 4.27 -8.24
CA SER A 280 1.98 5.34 -8.47
C SER A 280 2.52 5.35 -9.90
N ALA A 281 2.65 4.18 -10.54
CA ALA A 281 3.02 4.12 -11.95
C ALA A 281 1.95 4.77 -12.85
N PHE A 282 0.68 4.52 -12.56
CA PHE A 282 -0.44 5.21 -13.24
C PHE A 282 -0.37 6.72 -13.01
N LEU A 283 -0.28 7.16 -11.75
CA LEU A 283 -0.28 8.58 -11.39
C LEU A 283 0.91 9.32 -12.04
N GLY A 284 2.11 8.74 -11.99
CA GLY A 284 3.28 9.33 -12.61
C GLY A 284 3.19 9.43 -14.12
N THR A 285 2.54 8.46 -14.79
CA THR A 285 2.31 8.48 -16.23
C THR A 285 1.21 9.48 -16.60
N ALA A 286 0.08 9.47 -15.87
CA ALA A 286 -1.06 10.32 -16.14
C ALA A 286 -0.81 11.82 -15.82
N SER A 287 0.12 12.12 -14.90
CA SER A 287 0.48 13.50 -14.54
C SER A 287 1.13 14.29 -15.66
N GLN A 288 1.64 13.62 -16.71
CA GLN A 288 2.35 14.23 -17.82
C GLN A 288 3.52 15.16 -17.42
N ALA A 289 3.98 15.01 -16.18
CA ALA A 289 5.07 15.84 -15.62
C ALA A 289 6.42 15.61 -16.31
N THR A 290 6.56 14.49 -17.03
CA THR A 290 7.78 14.10 -17.74
C THR A 290 7.46 13.65 -19.17
N SER A 291 8.41 13.80 -20.08
CA SER A 291 8.30 13.26 -21.44
C SER A 291 9.52 12.37 -21.73
N PRO A 292 9.32 11.11 -22.17
CA PRO A 292 8.03 10.43 -22.33
C PRO A 292 7.37 10.09 -20.99
N HIS A 293 6.03 10.10 -20.93
CA HIS A 293 5.24 10.01 -19.70
C HIS A 293 5.48 8.74 -18.87
N TRP A 294 5.82 7.61 -19.48
CA TRP A 294 6.17 6.38 -18.75
C TRP A 294 7.38 6.54 -17.81
N ILE A 295 8.26 7.51 -18.08
CA ILE A 295 9.38 7.83 -17.18
C ILE A 295 8.84 8.37 -15.84
N GLY A 296 7.84 9.25 -15.89
CA GLY A 296 7.14 9.72 -14.68
C GLY A 296 6.54 8.57 -13.89
N GLY A 297 5.91 7.61 -14.60
CA GLY A 297 5.41 6.38 -13.99
C GLY A 297 6.49 5.54 -13.31
N ALA A 298 7.63 5.36 -13.96
CA ALA A 298 8.76 4.62 -13.39
C ALA A 298 9.37 5.34 -12.17
N ILE A 299 9.53 6.66 -12.23
CA ILE A 299 10.04 7.48 -11.11
C ILE A 299 9.09 7.40 -9.91
N ALA A 300 7.79 7.60 -10.14
CA ALA A 300 6.77 7.53 -9.09
C ALA A 300 6.72 6.14 -8.44
N LEU A 301 6.80 5.08 -9.26
CA LEU A 301 6.84 3.70 -8.80
C LEU A 301 8.07 3.44 -7.90
N LEU A 302 9.26 3.83 -8.34
CA LEU A 302 10.47 3.68 -7.54
C LEU A 302 10.37 4.50 -6.25
N ALA A 303 9.90 5.74 -6.34
CA ALA A 303 9.79 6.65 -5.21
C ALA A 303 8.88 6.12 -4.10
N ILE A 304 7.75 5.48 -4.43
CA ILE A 304 6.80 4.98 -3.42
C ILE A 304 7.30 3.73 -2.70
N PHE A 305 8.07 2.86 -3.37
CA PHE A 305 8.58 1.63 -2.77
C PHE A 305 9.88 1.84 -2.00
N LEU A 306 10.72 2.76 -2.46
CA LEU A 306 12.09 2.94 -1.97
C LEU A 306 12.18 3.23 -0.47
N PRO A 307 11.37 4.14 0.14
CA PRO A 307 11.46 4.41 1.58
C PRO A 307 11.16 3.17 2.42
N GLY A 308 10.13 2.39 2.06
CA GLY A 308 9.79 1.16 2.76
C GLY A 308 10.88 0.08 2.66
N ILE A 309 11.54 -0.04 1.51
CA ILE A 309 12.66 -0.97 1.32
C ILE A 309 13.88 -0.52 2.15
N LEU A 310 14.21 0.76 2.12
CA LEU A 310 15.35 1.31 2.89
C LEU A 310 15.13 1.16 4.38
N LEU A 311 13.92 1.46 4.87
CA LEU A 311 13.57 1.25 6.28
C LEU A 311 13.61 -0.22 6.67
N LEU A 312 13.11 -1.13 5.83
CA LEU A 312 13.18 -2.57 6.08
C LEU A 312 14.64 -3.02 6.25
N ILE A 313 15.53 -2.67 5.29
CA ILE A 313 16.95 -3.02 5.34
C ILE A 313 17.61 -2.42 6.61
N GLY A 314 17.27 -1.16 6.93
CA GLY A 314 17.82 -0.45 8.08
C GLY A 314 17.36 -1.00 9.43
N LEU A 315 16.10 -1.41 9.55
CA LEU A 315 15.50 -1.86 10.80
C LEU A 315 15.64 -3.37 11.04
N LEU A 316 15.87 -4.15 10.00
CA LEU A 316 15.99 -5.61 10.09
C LEU A 316 17.05 -6.07 11.10
N PRO A 317 18.27 -5.49 11.19
CA PRO A 317 19.24 -5.83 12.24
C PRO A 317 18.84 -5.36 13.65
N LEU A 318 18.00 -4.33 13.72
CA LEU A 318 17.56 -3.73 14.98
C LEU A 318 16.25 -4.35 15.51
N TRP A 319 15.58 -5.15 14.70
CA TRP A 319 14.25 -5.70 15.00
C TRP A 319 14.19 -6.40 16.37
N ASN A 320 15.20 -7.21 16.70
CA ASN A 320 15.28 -7.90 17.98
C ASN A 320 15.29 -6.95 19.21
N ARG A 321 15.72 -5.69 19.03
CA ARG A 321 15.75 -4.69 20.08
C ARG A 321 14.41 -3.99 20.28
N PHE A 322 13.61 -3.84 19.20
CA PHE A 322 12.38 -3.04 19.22
C PHE A 322 11.10 -3.88 19.34
N ARG A 323 11.09 -5.10 18.79
CA ARG A 323 9.89 -5.94 18.70
C ARG A 323 9.16 -6.18 20.03
N ASN A 324 9.91 -6.27 21.14
CA ASN A 324 9.38 -6.52 22.48
C ASN A 324 9.20 -5.24 23.32
N LYS A 325 9.47 -4.05 22.75
CA LYS A 325 9.29 -2.80 23.48
C LYS A 325 7.81 -2.41 23.52
N VAL A 326 7.26 -2.27 24.70
CA VAL A 326 5.85 -1.93 24.95
C VAL A 326 5.45 -0.65 24.22
N TRP A 327 6.31 0.39 24.25
CA TRP A 327 6.04 1.65 23.57
C TRP A 327 5.91 1.49 22.04
N ALA A 328 6.74 0.63 21.44
CA ALA A 328 6.71 0.43 20.00
C ALA A 328 5.42 -0.28 19.56
N GLN A 329 5.00 -1.30 20.31
CA GLN A 329 3.76 -2.02 20.05
C GLN A 329 2.53 -1.15 20.30
N ALA A 330 2.51 -0.42 21.41
CA ALA A 330 1.41 0.49 21.76
C ALA A 330 1.27 1.62 20.72
N GLY A 331 2.39 2.22 20.30
CA GLY A 331 2.39 3.22 19.23
C GLY A 331 1.86 2.69 17.90
N LEU A 332 2.25 1.45 17.53
CA LEU A 332 1.73 0.81 16.31
C LEU A 332 0.22 0.56 16.37
N ILE A 333 -0.31 0.15 17.53
CA ILE A 333 -1.76 -0.01 17.72
C ILE A 333 -2.48 1.31 17.46
N GLY A 334 -1.99 2.40 18.01
CA GLY A 334 -2.57 3.72 17.79
C GLY A 334 -2.44 4.23 16.37
N ALA A 335 -1.28 4.04 15.72
CA ALA A 335 -1.08 4.34 14.31
C ALA A 335 -2.07 3.58 13.41
N ASN A 336 -2.26 2.30 13.66
CA ASN A 336 -3.20 1.46 12.91
C ASN A 336 -4.65 1.93 13.06
N ALA A 337 -5.06 2.38 14.25
CA ALA A 337 -6.39 2.96 14.45
C ALA A 337 -6.54 4.29 13.70
N ALA A 338 -5.53 5.17 13.75
CA ALA A 338 -5.50 6.41 12.97
C ALA A 338 -5.65 6.15 11.47
N VAL A 339 -4.96 5.14 10.96
CA VAL A 339 -5.04 4.71 9.55
C VAL A 339 -6.44 4.28 9.14
N VAL A 340 -7.17 3.55 10.00
CA VAL A 340 -8.58 3.20 9.74
C VAL A 340 -9.42 4.48 9.64
N GLY A 341 -9.15 5.48 10.49
CA GLY A 341 -9.79 6.79 10.42
C GLY A 341 -9.51 7.53 9.12
N LEU A 342 -8.25 7.58 8.68
CA LEU A 342 -7.87 8.18 7.39
C LEU A 342 -8.57 7.50 6.20
N LEU A 343 -8.66 6.17 6.22
CA LEU A 343 -9.34 5.43 5.16
C LEU A 343 -10.85 5.66 5.17
N LEU A 344 -11.46 5.81 6.34
CA LEU A 344 -12.87 6.18 6.49
C LEU A 344 -13.12 7.60 5.95
N ALA A 345 -12.22 8.55 6.24
CA ALA A 345 -12.30 9.89 5.67
C ALA A 345 -12.22 9.85 4.14
N ALA A 346 -11.27 9.11 3.58
CA ALA A 346 -11.15 8.95 2.13
C ALA A 346 -12.35 8.25 1.49
N LEU A 347 -13.01 7.33 2.18
CA LEU A 347 -14.26 6.73 1.72
C LEU A 347 -15.35 7.79 1.58
N ILE A 348 -15.48 8.70 2.54
CA ILE A 348 -16.51 9.75 2.51
C ILE A 348 -16.16 10.80 1.45
N ASN A 349 -14.95 11.30 1.49
CA ASN A 349 -14.41 12.25 0.53
C ASN A 349 -12.94 11.89 0.23
N PRO A 350 -12.56 11.55 -1.03
CA PRO A 350 -13.28 11.80 -2.30
C PRO A 350 -14.12 10.64 -2.83
N VAL A 351 -13.98 9.40 -2.31
CA VAL A 351 -14.42 8.20 -3.04
C VAL A 351 -15.95 8.17 -3.21
N TRP A 352 -16.70 8.39 -2.13
CA TRP A 352 -18.17 8.45 -2.21
C TRP A 352 -18.64 9.68 -2.98
N ALA A 353 -18.06 10.85 -2.72
CA ALA A 353 -18.47 12.10 -3.34
C ALA A 353 -18.40 12.08 -4.88
N HIS A 354 -17.42 11.36 -5.45
CA HIS A 354 -17.25 11.24 -6.91
C HIS A 354 -17.86 9.96 -7.48
N GLY A 355 -17.91 8.89 -6.69
CA GLY A 355 -18.43 7.60 -7.13
C GLY A 355 -19.95 7.49 -7.16
N VAL A 356 -20.64 8.32 -6.38
CA VAL A 356 -22.11 8.24 -6.22
C VAL A 356 -22.74 9.58 -6.60
N GLN A 357 -23.23 9.68 -7.82
CA GLN A 357 -23.86 10.88 -8.37
C GLN A 357 -25.38 10.71 -8.55
N ARG A 358 -25.85 9.47 -8.73
CA ARG A 358 -27.25 9.11 -8.95
C ARG A 358 -27.65 7.99 -7.97
N TRP A 359 -28.95 7.81 -7.74
CA TRP A 359 -29.43 6.72 -6.91
C TRP A 359 -29.08 5.32 -7.48
N THR A 360 -28.98 5.19 -8.81
CA THR A 360 -28.52 3.96 -9.50
C THR A 360 -27.12 3.57 -9.09
N ASP A 361 -26.23 4.52 -8.85
CA ASP A 361 -24.86 4.29 -8.42
C ASP A 361 -24.83 3.72 -6.99
N VAL A 362 -25.76 4.18 -6.11
CA VAL A 362 -25.93 3.60 -4.77
C VAL A 362 -26.29 2.12 -4.85
N VAL A 363 -27.22 1.76 -5.74
CA VAL A 363 -27.65 0.37 -5.95
C VAL A 363 -26.48 -0.48 -6.43
N LEU A 364 -25.74 0.00 -7.45
CA LEU A 364 -24.57 -0.70 -7.98
C LEU A 364 -23.45 -0.83 -6.94
N ALA A 365 -23.11 0.24 -6.23
CA ALA A 365 -22.09 0.22 -5.17
C ALA A 365 -22.47 -0.74 -4.03
N THR A 366 -23.76 -0.75 -3.64
CA THR A 366 -24.28 -1.66 -2.61
C THR A 366 -24.22 -3.11 -3.10
N GLY A 367 -24.66 -3.38 -4.34
CA GLY A 367 -24.55 -4.72 -4.94
C GLY A 367 -23.11 -5.20 -5.03
N ALA A 368 -22.18 -4.34 -5.48
CA ALA A 368 -20.75 -4.61 -5.51
C ALA A 368 -20.18 -4.87 -4.11
N PHE A 369 -20.57 -4.09 -3.11
CA PHE A 369 -20.15 -4.29 -1.71
C PHE A 369 -20.66 -5.63 -1.16
N ILE A 370 -21.91 -6.01 -1.41
CA ILE A 370 -22.49 -7.31 -1.03
C ILE A 370 -21.74 -8.45 -1.74
N ALA A 371 -21.44 -8.29 -3.03
CA ALA A 371 -20.66 -9.26 -3.82
C ALA A 371 -19.29 -9.51 -3.19
N LEU A 372 -18.59 -8.44 -2.80
CA LEU A 372 -17.29 -8.52 -2.13
C LEU A 372 -17.37 -9.09 -0.71
N SER A 373 -18.38 -8.68 0.08
CA SER A 373 -18.42 -8.96 1.52
C SER A 373 -19.12 -10.27 1.84
N ARG A 374 -20.28 -10.56 1.21
CA ARG A 374 -21.11 -11.74 1.51
C ARG A 374 -20.76 -12.93 0.63
N PHE A 375 -20.58 -12.69 -0.68
CA PHE A 375 -20.30 -13.74 -1.65
C PHE A 375 -18.79 -13.96 -1.87
N LYS A 376 -17.94 -13.10 -1.30
CA LYS A 376 -16.47 -13.18 -1.40
C LYS A 376 -15.97 -13.21 -2.86
N ILE A 377 -16.70 -12.58 -3.77
CA ILE A 377 -16.30 -12.45 -5.17
C ILE A 377 -14.98 -11.66 -5.21
N PRO A 378 -13.99 -12.08 -6.01
CA PRO A 378 -12.72 -11.38 -6.13
C PRO A 378 -12.90 -9.92 -6.57
N ALA A 379 -12.14 -9.00 -5.98
CA ALA A 379 -12.25 -7.56 -6.27
C ALA A 379 -12.06 -7.24 -7.75
N TRP A 380 -11.14 -7.91 -8.44
CA TRP A 380 -10.90 -7.70 -9.86
C TRP A 380 -12.14 -7.96 -10.71
N LEU A 381 -12.93 -9.01 -10.40
CA LEU A 381 -14.14 -9.33 -11.14
C LEU A 381 -15.23 -8.28 -10.89
N VAL A 382 -15.39 -7.85 -9.63
CA VAL A 382 -16.35 -6.79 -9.28
C VAL A 382 -16.00 -5.48 -9.97
N VAL A 383 -14.73 -5.11 -10.03
CA VAL A 383 -14.25 -3.89 -10.72
C VAL A 383 -14.55 -3.97 -12.22
N LEU A 384 -14.25 -5.11 -12.87
CA LEU A 384 -14.55 -5.30 -14.29
C LEU A 384 -16.07 -5.27 -14.57
N CYS A 385 -16.89 -5.89 -13.72
CA CYS A 385 -18.35 -5.84 -13.86
C CYS A 385 -18.88 -4.42 -13.69
N CYS A 386 -18.42 -3.66 -12.69
CA CYS A 386 -18.84 -2.28 -12.49
C CYS A 386 -18.38 -1.38 -13.66
N ALA A 387 -17.18 -1.57 -14.20
CA ALA A 387 -16.70 -0.85 -15.37
C ALA A 387 -17.59 -1.13 -16.61
N ALA A 388 -17.97 -2.40 -16.84
CA ALA A 388 -18.88 -2.78 -17.91
C ALA A 388 -20.29 -2.21 -17.69
N CYS A 389 -20.83 -2.25 -16.46
CA CYS A 389 -22.12 -1.65 -16.13
C CYS A 389 -22.09 -0.13 -16.33
N GLY A 390 -21.03 0.57 -15.94
CA GLY A 390 -20.86 2.00 -16.20
C GLY A 390 -20.94 2.33 -17.68
N TYR A 391 -20.35 1.49 -18.52
CA TYR A 391 -20.40 1.65 -19.98
C TYR A 391 -21.80 1.40 -20.56
N LEU A 392 -22.61 0.53 -19.95
CA LEU A 392 -23.96 0.20 -20.43
C LEU A 392 -25.05 1.18 -19.96
N ILE A 393 -24.79 1.92 -18.85
CA ILE A 393 -25.79 2.79 -18.21
C ILE A 393 -25.57 4.28 -18.59
N ALA A 394 -24.38 4.62 -19.11
CA ALA A 394 -24.04 5.95 -19.57
C ALA A 394 -24.74 6.29 -20.89
#